data_6a3c47aca6264b829b7f88105b3297ca
#
_entry.id   6a3c47aca6264b829b7f88105b3297ca
#
_cell.length_a   1.000
_cell.length_b   1.000
_cell.length_c   1.000
_cell.angle_alpha   90.00
_cell.angle_beta   90.00
_cell.angle_gamma   90.00
#
_symmetry.space_group_name_H-M   'P 1'
#
loop_
_entity.id
_entity.type
_entity.pdbx_description
1 polymer ?
#
loop_
_entity_poly.entity_id
_entity_poly.type
_entity_poly.pdbx_seq_one_letter_code
_entity_poly.pdbx_strand_id
1 'polypeptide(L)'
;SPVRSLKDLAGRSVAFQNPYSTSAYYLPAAQLLEQGMTLELLLSPMDKPAPDTVSYLFARTELNITTWVHKRLVDAGVFSNLDWSNPQRMPPSFMQDFRIVGRSDDVPRALMLARHGMDPKVEARLREVLMEASTDPDAGEVLRRFIDTSRFVPINDEDRRALDRLGKGVQRVRSEVE
;
A
#
# COMPACT_ATOMS: atom_id res chain seq x y z
N SER A 1 -18.76 -6.99 11.48
CA SER A 1 -18.20 -7.96 10.55
C SER A 1 -17.70 -9.19 11.29
N PRO A 2 -17.87 -10.41 10.78
CA PRO A 2 -17.29 -11.63 11.33
C PRO A 2 -15.76 -11.74 11.08
N VAL A 3 -15.20 -10.95 10.17
CA VAL A 3 -13.77 -10.93 9.84
C VAL A 3 -12.94 -10.42 11.01
N ARG A 4 -12.04 -11.25 11.55
CA ARG A 4 -11.14 -10.94 12.68
C ARG A 4 -9.66 -11.10 12.33
N SER A 5 -9.36 -11.82 11.27
CA SER A 5 -8.02 -12.09 10.77
C SER A 5 -8.02 -12.15 9.23
N LEU A 6 -6.85 -12.18 8.61
CA LEU A 6 -6.74 -12.34 7.16
C LEU A 6 -7.35 -13.67 6.67
N LYS A 7 -7.26 -14.74 7.47
CA LYS A 7 -7.81 -16.04 7.12
C LYS A 7 -9.34 -16.04 6.97
N ASP A 8 -10.02 -15.13 7.65
CA ASP A 8 -11.47 -15.00 7.57
C ASP A 8 -11.94 -14.31 6.28
N LEU A 9 -11.00 -13.93 5.40
CA LEU A 9 -11.31 -13.33 4.09
C LEU A 9 -11.64 -14.37 3.01
N ALA A 10 -11.42 -15.66 3.24
CA ALA A 10 -11.91 -16.71 2.34
C ALA A 10 -13.43 -16.62 2.20
N GLY A 11 -13.93 -16.63 0.97
CA GLY A 11 -15.35 -16.45 0.64
C GLY A 11 -15.86 -15.01 0.82
N ARG A 12 -14.96 -14.01 0.84
CA ARG A 12 -15.32 -12.61 1.09
C ARG A 12 -14.69 -11.67 0.08
N SER A 13 -15.22 -10.44 0.05
CA SER A 13 -14.78 -9.39 -0.87
C SER A 13 -13.85 -8.38 -0.19
N VAL A 14 -12.81 -7.99 -0.92
CA VAL A 14 -11.80 -7.01 -0.50
C VAL A 14 -11.69 -5.89 -1.53
N ALA A 15 -11.78 -4.64 -1.08
CA ALA A 15 -11.54 -3.48 -1.92
C ALA A 15 -10.06 -3.08 -1.86
N PHE A 16 -9.37 -3.12 -3.00
CA PHE A 16 -8.07 -2.52 -3.23
C PHE A 16 -8.21 -1.14 -3.87
N GLN A 17 -7.16 -0.34 -3.86
CA GLN A 17 -7.21 1.00 -4.42
C GLN A 17 -7.21 0.98 -5.95
N ASN A 18 -6.12 0.55 -6.55
CA ASN A 18 -5.93 0.44 -7.99
C ASN A 18 -4.83 -0.60 -8.31
N PRO A 19 -4.72 -1.09 -9.56
CA PRO A 19 -3.77 -2.14 -9.94
C PRO A 19 -2.30 -1.72 -9.89
N TYR A 20 -1.99 -0.46 -9.66
CA TYR A 20 -0.61 0.05 -9.57
C TYR A 20 -0.18 0.39 -8.15
N SER A 21 -1.07 0.25 -7.17
CA SER A 21 -0.80 0.63 -5.79
C SER A 21 0.06 -0.42 -5.09
N THR A 22 1.26 -0.03 -4.65
CA THR A 22 2.13 -0.89 -3.87
C THR A 22 1.52 -1.23 -2.51
N SER A 23 1.11 -0.22 -1.75
CA SER A 23 0.62 -0.37 -0.37
C SER A 23 -0.82 -0.86 -0.28
N ALA A 24 -1.67 -0.49 -1.25
CA ALA A 24 -3.09 -0.83 -1.22
C ALA A 24 -3.51 -1.85 -2.30
N TYR A 25 -2.56 -2.58 -2.89
CA TYR A 25 -2.81 -3.73 -3.74
C TYR A 25 -1.69 -4.77 -3.66
N TYR A 26 -0.47 -4.50 -4.17
CA TYR A 26 0.57 -5.53 -4.29
C TYR A 26 1.00 -6.13 -2.95
N LEU A 27 1.27 -5.32 -1.93
CA LEU A 27 1.66 -5.81 -0.61
C LEU A 27 0.59 -6.71 0.04
N PRO A 28 -0.66 -6.26 0.19
CA PRO A 28 -1.69 -7.10 0.79
C PRO A 28 -2.07 -8.30 -0.06
N ALA A 29 -2.06 -8.19 -1.40
CA ALA A 29 -2.30 -9.32 -2.28
C ALA A 29 -1.20 -10.39 -2.13
N ALA A 30 0.08 -9.98 -2.13
CA ALA A 30 1.19 -10.90 -1.86
C ALA A 30 1.06 -11.58 -0.50
N GLN A 31 0.70 -10.84 0.54
CA GLN A 31 0.49 -11.38 1.89
C GLN A 31 -0.65 -12.42 1.95
N LEU A 32 -1.72 -12.21 1.20
CA LEU A 32 -2.81 -13.19 1.09
C LEU A 32 -2.35 -14.46 0.36
N LEU A 33 -1.61 -14.31 -0.76
CA LEU A 33 -1.01 -15.43 -1.49
C LEU A 33 -0.01 -16.21 -0.63
N GLU A 34 0.80 -15.54 0.20
CA GLU A 34 1.73 -16.19 1.14
C GLU A 34 1.02 -17.04 2.19
N GLN A 35 -0.21 -16.68 2.55
CA GLN A 35 -1.06 -17.48 3.43
C GLN A 35 -1.81 -18.61 2.71
N GLY A 36 -1.52 -18.83 1.44
CA GLY A 36 -2.13 -19.89 0.62
C GLY A 36 -3.53 -19.57 0.12
N MET A 37 -3.94 -18.28 0.13
CA MET A 37 -5.24 -17.89 -0.39
C MET A 37 -5.17 -17.65 -1.89
N THR A 38 -6.26 -17.96 -2.59
CA THR A 38 -6.46 -17.62 -3.99
C THR A 38 -7.21 -16.29 -4.10
N LEU A 39 -6.81 -15.44 -5.05
CA LEU A 39 -7.46 -14.17 -5.30
C LEU A 39 -8.25 -14.22 -6.62
N GLU A 40 -9.45 -13.66 -6.64
CA GLU A 40 -10.34 -13.60 -7.79
C GLU A 40 -10.91 -12.21 -8.00
N LEU A 41 -10.78 -11.67 -9.21
CA LEU A 41 -11.28 -10.33 -9.54
C LEU A 41 -12.81 -10.34 -9.70
N LEU A 42 -13.48 -9.43 -8.99
CA LEU A 42 -14.90 -9.11 -9.20
C LEU A 42 -15.03 -7.89 -10.13
N LEU A 43 -16.10 -7.86 -10.92
CA LEU A 43 -16.41 -6.73 -11.80
C LEU A 43 -17.25 -5.66 -11.09
N SER A 44 -17.96 -6.04 -10.04
CA SER A 44 -18.87 -5.17 -9.29
C SER A 44 -18.85 -5.52 -7.79
N PRO A 45 -19.00 -4.54 -6.89
CA PRO A 45 -19.19 -4.81 -5.46
C PRO A 45 -20.51 -5.53 -5.15
N MET A 46 -21.40 -5.71 -6.14
CA MET A 46 -22.64 -6.47 -6.02
C MET A 46 -22.47 -7.94 -6.41
N ASP A 47 -21.32 -8.32 -6.99
CA ASP A 47 -21.02 -9.70 -7.34
C ASP A 47 -20.80 -10.53 -6.07
N LYS A 48 -21.18 -11.78 -6.11
CA LYS A 48 -20.99 -12.68 -4.96
C LYS A 48 -19.57 -13.23 -4.97
N PRO A 49 -18.86 -13.13 -3.84
CA PRO A 49 -17.56 -13.78 -3.68
C PRO A 49 -17.65 -15.30 -3.86
N ALA A 50 -16.65 -15.90 -4.50
CA ALA A 50 -16.55 -17.36 -4.56
C ALA A 50 -16.17 -17.93 -3.17
N PRO A 51 -16.68 -19.11 -2.78
CA PRO A 51 -16.62 -19.59 -1.40
C PRO A 51 -15.19 -19.77 -0.84
N ASP A 52 -14.24 -20.19 -1.67
CA ASP A 52 -12.90 -20.59 -1.25
C ASP A 52 -11.81 -19.59 -1.68
N THR A 53 -12.19 -18.44 -2.23
CA THR A 53 -11.27 -17.41 -2.69
C THR A 53 -11.44 -16.11 -1.90
N VAL A 54 -10.44 -15.26 -1.94
CA VAL A 54 -10.56 -13.85 -1.57
C VAL A 54 -10.92 -13.10 -2.85
N SER A 55 -12.19 -12.75 -2.99
CA SER A 55 -12.63 -11.99 -4.15
C SER A 55 -12.29 -10.52 -3.98
N TYR A 56 -11.77 -9.86 -5.00
CA TYR A 56 -11.34 -8.48 -4.88
C TYR A 56 -11.81 -7.59 -6.03
N LEU A 57 -11.79 -6.28 -5.79
CA LEU A 57 -12.09 -5.27 -6.80
C LEU A 57 -11.35 -3.96 -6.50
N PHE A 58 -11.24 -3.10 -7.51
CA PHE A 58 -10.56 -1.82 -7.39
C PHE A 58 -11.56 -0.67 -7.18
N ALA A 59 -11.48 -0.04 -6.01
CA ALA A 59 -12.35 1.07 -5.63
C ALA A 59 -11.86 2.44 -6.15
N ARG A 60 -10.65 2.51 -6.70
CA ARG A 60 -9.97 3.68 -7.28
C ARG A 60 -9.50 4.71 -6.27
N THR A 61 -10.30 5.06 -5.27
CA THR A 61 -9.95 6.03 -4.24
C THR A 61 -10.12 5.43 -2.84
N GLU A 62 -9.37 5.94 -1.89
CA GLU A 62 -9.44 5.52 -0.48
C GLU A 62 -10.81 5.84 0.12
N LEU A 63 -11.42 6.96 -0.26
CA LEU A 63 -12.77 7.31 0.20
C LEU A 63 -13.83 6.32 -0.32
N ASN A 64 -13.67 5.80 -1.53
CA ASN A 64 -14.54 4.73 -2.03
C ASN A 64 -14.35 3.45 -1.21
N ILE A 65 -13.10 3.06 -0.91
CA ILE A 65 -12.82 1.88 -0.09
C ILE A 65 -13.52 2.01 1.27
N THR A 66 -13.32 3.14 1.99
CA THR A 66 -13.96 3.37 3.29
C THR A 66 -15.48 3.34 3.19
N THR A 67 -16.04 3.99 2.17
CA THR A 67 -17.48 4.03 1.94
C THR A 67 -18.06 2.64 1.67
N TRP A 68 -17.38 1.84 0.84
CA TRP A 68 -17.87 0.49 0.51
C TRP A 68 -17.82 -0.44 1.71
N VAL A 69 -16.76 -0.39 2.52
CA VAL A 69 -16.69 -1.18 3.76
C VAL A 69 -17.75 -0.71 4.77
N HIS A 70 -17.90 0.61 4.98
CA HIS A 70 -18.90 1.17 5.89
C HIS A 70 -20.32 0.77 5.49
N LYS A 71 -20.65 0.86 4.19
CA LYS A 71 -21.95 0.45 3.64
C LYS A 71 -22.10 -1.06 3.47
N ARG A 72 -21.09 -1.85 3.84
CA ARG A 72 -21.08 -3.32 3.71
C ARG A 72 -21.27 -3.82 2.26
N LEU A 73 -20.81 -3.04 1.30
CA LEU A 73 -20.74 -3.46 -0.10
C LEU A 73 -19.57 -4.40 -0.34
N VAL A 74 -18.52 -4.29 0.49
CA VAL A 74 -17.41 -5.23 0.58
C VAL A 74 -17.12 -5.54 2.04
N ASP A 75 -16.48 -6.69 2.30
CA ASP A 75 -16.20 -7.17 3.66
C ASP A 75 -14.97 -6.50 4.30
N ALA A 76 -13.98 -6.15 3.49
CA ALA A 76 -12.75 -5.51 3.91
C ALA A 76 -12.23 -4.50 2.88
N GLY A 77 -11.33 -3.64 3.30
CA GLY A 77 -10.63 -2.70 2.44
C GLY A 77 -9.18 -2.51 2.89
N VAL A 78 -8.33 -2.08 1.97
CA VAL A 78 -6.90 -1.91 2.21
C VAL A 78 -6.48 -0.46 2.08
N PHE A 79 -5.66 -0.02 3.04
CA PHE A 79 -5.16 1.35 3.14
C PHE A 79 -3.68 1.35 3.47
N SER A 80 -2.98 2.42 3.09
CA SER A 80 -1.71 2.74 3.72
C SER A 80 -1.93 3.28 5.15
N ASN A 81 -0.92 3.21 6.00
CA ASN A 81 -0.95 3.83 7.33
C ASN A 81 -1.21 5.35 7.26
N LEU A 82 -0.73 6.02 6.22
CA LEU A 82 -0.95 7.45 6.01
C LEU A 82 -2.39 7.78 5.63
N ASP A 83 -3.02 6.94 4.80
CA ASP A 83 -4.42 7.10 4.43
C ASP A 83 -5.35 6.82 5.62
N TRP A 84 -5.01 5.82 6.42
CA TRP A 84 -5.74 5.50 7.66
C TRP A 84 -5.82 6.69 8.62
N SER A 85 -4.76 7.49 8.70
CA SER A 85 -4.67 8.65 9.59
C SER A 85 -5.23 9.94 8.96
N ASN A 86 -5.67 9.93 7.70
CA ASN A 86 -6.15 11.10 6.98
C ASN A 86 -7.69 11.22 7.05
N PRO A 87 -8.26 12.24 7.74
CA PRO A 87 -9.71 12.40 7.88
C PRO A 87 -10.47 12.57 6.57
N GLN A 88 -9.82 13.05 5.50
CA GLN A 88 -10.44 13.20 4.19
C GLN A 88 -10.60 11.85 3.46
N ARG A 89 -9.76 10.86 3.80
CA ARG A 89 -9.76 9.52 3.21
C ARG A 89 -10.44 8.50 4.11
N MET A 90 -10.32 8.72 5.43
CA MET A 90 -10.93 7.93 6.48
C MET A 90 -11.78 8.86 7.38
N PRO A 91 -13.07 9.09 7.05
CA PRO A 91 -13.94 9.90 7.88
C PRO A 91 -14.02 9.38 9.31
N PRO A 92 -13.85 10.25 10.33
CA PRO A 92 -13.89 9.81 11.74
C PRO A 92 -15.18 9.06 12.12
N SER A 93 -16.31 9.40 11.51
CA SER A 93 -17.60 8.72 11.71
C SER A 93 -17.60 7.26 11.26
N PHE A 94 -16.71 6.88 10.32
CA PHE A 94 -16.60 5.50 9.85
C PHE A 94 -15.64 4.67 10.69
N MET A 95 -14.63 5.31 11.31
CA MET A 95 -13.58 4.61 12.06
C MET A 95 -14.11 3.72 13.20
N GLN A 96 -15.20 4.14 13.84
CA GLN A 96 -15.83 3.36 14.92
C GLN A 96 -16.38 2.00 14.45
N ASP A 97 -16.66 1.86 13.14
CA ASP A 97 -17.20 0.64 12.55
C ASP A 97 -16.09 -0.30 12.05
N PHE A 98 -14.84 0.17 12.04
CA PHE A 98 -13.71 -0.55 11.48
C PHE A 98 -12.81 -1.17 12.54
N ARG A 99 -12.17 -2.26 12.13
CA ARG A 99 -11.06 -2.86 12.86
C ARG A 99 -9.94 -3.22 11.89
N ILE A 100 -8.71 -3.15 12.35
CA ILE A 100 -7.56 -3.64 11.61
C ILE A 100 -7.49 -5.15 11.82
N VAL A 101 -7.47 -5.91 10.73
CA VAL A 101 -7.41 -7.39 10.72
C VAL A 101 -6.06 -7.92 10.25
N GLY A 102 -5.22 -7.06 9.70
CA GLY A 102 -3.85 -7.39 9.27
C GLY A 102 -3.04 -6.12 9.04
N ARG A 103 -1.72 -6.28 9.10
CA ARG A 103 -0.73 -5.24 8.75
C ARG A 103 0.37 -5.90 7.94
N SER A 104 0.89 -5.20 6.95
CA SER A 104 2.14 -5.59 6.28
C SER A 104 3.35 -5.13 7.08
N ASP A 105 4.51 -5.68 6.78
CA ASP A 105 5.77 -5.07 7.17
C ASP A 105 5.91 -3.69 6.55
N ASP A 106 6.73 -2.85 7.17
CA ASP A 106 7.08 -1.55 6.63
C ASP A 106 7.98 -1.72 5.40
N VAL A 107 7.75 -0.89 4.40
CA VAL A 107 8.57 -0.83 3.18
C VAL A 107 9.03 0.60 2.93
N PRO A 108 10.24 0.78 2.38
CA PRO A 108 10.69 2.11 1.97
C PRO A 108 9.70 2.76 1.02
N ARG A 109 9.37 4.03 1.28
CA ARG A 109 8.46 4.81 0.46
C ARG A 109 9.20 5.93 -0.25
N ALA A 110 8.84 6.15 -1.53
CA ALA A 110 9.38 7.23 -2.35
C ALA A 110 10.90 7.14 -2.51
N LEU A 111 11.36 6.18 -3.31
CA LEU A 111 12.78 6.00 -3.61
C LEU A 111 13.24 7.07 -4.60
N MET A 112 14.36 7.73 -4.29
CA MET A 112 15.08 8.55 -5.25
C MET A 112 16.08 7.66 -6.01
N LEU A 113 15.92 7.58 -7.32
CA LEU A 113 16.73 6.72 -8.19
C LEU A 113 17.61 7.55 -9.10
N ALA A 114 18.90 7.24 -9.14
CA ALA A 114 19.81 7.73 -10.16
C ALA A 114 19.77 6.82 -11.39
N ARG A 115 19.79 7.37 -12.60
CA ARG A 115 19.87 6.56 -13.81
C ARG A 115 21.23 5.86 -13.91
N HIS A 116 21.25 4.68 -14.50
CA HIS A 116 22.50 4.01 -14.82
C HIS A 116 23.39 4.89 -15.72
N GLY A 117 24.70 4.94 -15.41
CA GLY A 117 25.66 5.74 -16.16
C GLY A 117 25.59 7.25 -15.90
N MET A 118 24.97 7.71 -14.80
CA MET A 118 25.11 9.09 -14.33
C MET A 118 26.57 9.36 -13.97
N ASP A 119 27.05 10.58 -14.25
CA ASP A 119 28.41 11.00 -13.82
C ASP A 119 28.51 10.86 -12.29
N PRO A 120 29.53 10.14 -11.79
CA PRO A 120 29.68 9.91 -10.35
C PRO A 120 29.76 11.17 -9.49
N LYS A 121 30.30 12.27 -10.04
CA LYS A 121 30.40 13.57 -9.32
C LYS A 121 29.01 14.20 -9.20
N VAL A 122 28.19 14.09 -10.25
CA VAL A 122 26.80 14.58 -10.24
C VAL A 122 25.96 13.75 -9.27
N GLU A 123 26.09 12.42 -9.29
CA GLU A 123 25.38 11.54 -8.36
C GLU A 123 25.76 11.86 -6.89
N ALA A 124 27.05 12.00 -6.61
CA ALA A 124 27.54 12.34 -5.27
C ALA A 124 26.98 13.69 -4.80
N ARG A 125 26.97 14.71 -5.67
CA ARG A 125 26.44 16.04 -5.32
C ARG A 125 24.92 16.02 -5.13
N LEU A 126 24.17 15.28 -5.95
CA LEU A 126 22.72 15.12 -5.75
C LEU A 126 22.41 14.45 -4.42
N ARG A 127 23.15 13.39 -4.07
CA ARG A 127 23.01 12.71 -2.78
C ARG A 127 23.27 13.67 -1.61
N GLU A 128 24.35 14.43 -1.67
CA GLU A 128 24.69 15.43 -0.67
C GLU A 128 23.57 16.45 -0.48
N VAL A 129 23.10 17.08 -1.57
CA VAL A 129 22.00 18.07 -1.55
C VAL A 129 20.73 17.49 -0.94
N LEU A 130 20.35 16.26 -1.31
CA LEU A 130 19.17 15.61 -0.75
C LEU A 130 19.29 15.32 0.74
N MET A 131 20.49 14.95 1.20
CA MET A 131 20.77 14.73 2.61
C MET A 131 20.77 16.04 3.40
N GLU A 132 21.39 17.11 2.87
CA GLU A 132 21.45 18.45 3.45
C GLU A 132 20.03 19.05 3.57
N ALA A 133 19.17 18.86 2.58
CA ALA A 133 17.78 19.34 2.62
C ALA A 133 17.00 18.87 3.86
N SER A 134 17.40 17.76 4.46
CA SER A 134 16.79 17.24 5.69
C SER A 134 17.07 18.09 6.94
N THR A 135 18.11 18.90 6.90
CA THR A 135 18.56 19.77 8.00
C THR A 135 18.45 21.25 7.68
N ASP A 136 18.10 21.59 6.44
CA ASP A 136 17.89 22.94 5.98
C ASP A 136 16.51 23.47 6.44
N PRO A 137 16.45 24.53 7.27
CA PRO A 137 15.20 25.12 7.73
C PRO A 137 14.27 25.56 6.59
N ASP A 138 14.85 26.05 5.47
CA ASP A 138 14.10 26.57 4.34
C ASP A 138 13.54 25.46 3.44
N ALA A 139 14.12 24.26 3.50
CA ALA A 139 13.67 23.12 2.71
C ALA A 139 12.44 22.42 3.28
N GLY A 140 12.05 22.65 4.53
CA GLY A 140 11.00 21.90 5.22
C GLY A 140 9.63 21.96 4.55
N GLU A 141 9.24 23.12 3.98
CA GLU A 141 7.97 23.23 3.24
C GLU A 141 8.04 22.52 1.88
N VAL A 142 9.16 22.64 1.18
CA VAL A 142 9.38 21.97 -0.12
C VAL A 142 9.35 20.45 0.04
N LEU A 143 10.02 19.93 1.07
CA LEU A 143 10.03 18.51 1.40
C LEU A 143 8.62 17.99 1.71
N ARG A 144 7.81 18.71 2.49
CA ARG A 144 6.42 18.33 2.77
C ARG A 144 5.56 18.30 1.50
N ARG A 145 5.78 19.21 0.56
CA ARG A 145 5.09 19.18 -0.74
C ARG A 145 5.48 17.98 -1.59
N PHE A 146 6.68 17.43 -1.36
CA PHE A 146 7.14 16.21 -2.02
C PHE A 146 6.71 14.98 -1.21
N ILE A 147 5.49 14.53 -1.44
CA ILE A 147 4.90 13.30 -0.86
C ILE A 147 4.95 13.30 0.68
N ASP A 148 4.76 14.47 1.30
CA ASP A 148 4.86 14.64 2.76
C ASP A 148 6.19 14.12 3.34
N THR A 149 7.28 14.38 2.63
CA THR A 149 8.62 13.95 3.01
C THR A 149 9.14 14.85 4.12
N SER A 150 9.71 14.27 5.18
CA SER A 150 10.40 15.02 6.23
C SER A 150 11.90 15.03 6.04
N ARG A 151 12.47 13.97 5.46
CA ARG A 151 13.90 13.83 5.20
C ARG A 151 14.19 12.72 4.20
N PHE A 152 15.37 12.78 3.57
CA PHE A 152 15.97 11.67 2.86
C PHE A 152 16.92 10.91 3.79
N VAL A 153 16.99 9.61 3.61
CA VAL A 153 17.91 8.73 4.34
C VAL A 153 18.59 7.76 3.37
N PRO A 154 19.83 7.35 3.61
CA PRO A 154 20.46 6.30 2.82
C PRO A 154 19.71 4.99 2.98
N ILE A 155 19.60 4.21 1.90
CA ILE A 155 19.07 2.86 1.95
C ILE A 155 20.06 1.95 2.67
N ASN A 156 19.61 1.31 3.74
CA ASN A 156 20.38 0.33 4.50
C ASN A 156 20.09 -1.11 4.03
N ASP A 157 20.72 -2.11 4.65
CA ASP A 157 20.54 -3.51 4.26
C ASP A 157 19.16 -4.08 4.62
N GLU A 158 18.51 -3.54 5.64
CA GLU A 158 17.14 -3.92 6.00
C GLU A 158 16.14 -3.41 4.94
N ASP A 159 16.30 -2.15 4.52
CA ASP A 159 15.53 -1.56 3.42
C ASP A 159 15.71 -2.36 2.13
N ARG A 160 16.95 -2.78 1.80
CA ARG A 160 17.24 -3.61 0.62
C ARG A 160 16.49 -4.94 0.69
N ARG A 161 16.55 -5.62 1.83
CA ARG A 161 15.81 -6.88 2.04
C ARG A 161 14.30 -6.68 1.94
N ALA A 162 13.77 -5.57 2.47
CA ALA A 162 12.34 -5.24 2.35
C ALA A 162 11.94 -5.02 0.88
N LEU A 163 12.75 -4.31 0.10
CA LEU A 163 12.53 -4.09 -1.33
C LEU A 163 12.62 -5.39 -2.13
N ASP A 164 13.56 -6.28 -1.81
CA ASP A 164 13.68 -7.59 -2.46
C ASP A 164 12.45 -8.47 -2.18
N ARG A 165 11.96 -8.50 -0.94
CA ARG A 165 10.70 -9.19 -0.59
C ARG A 165 9.52 -8.61 -1.35
N LEU A 166 9.41 -7.28 -1.38
CA LEU A 166 8.37 -6.59 -2.13
C LEU A 166 8.43 -6.96 -3.62
N GLY A 167 9.62 -6.92 -4.23
CA GLY A 167 9.80 -7.29 -5.63
C GLY A 167 9.34 -8.71 -5.94
N LYS A 168 9.67 -9.68 -5.09
CA LYS A 168 9.20 -11.07 -5.20
C LYS A 168 7.68 -11.16 -5.04
N GLY A 169 7.12 -10.44 -4.07
CA GLY A 169 5.67 -10.38 -3.87
C GLY A 169 4.94 -9.82 -5.08
N VAL A 170 5.43 -8.72 -5.66
CA VAL A 170 4.86 -8.12 -6.89
C VAL A 170 4.92 -9.11 -8.05
N GLN A 171 6.05 -9.80 -8.26
CA GLN A 171 6.18 -10.79 -9.31
C GLN A 171 5.19 -11.95 -9.12
N ARG A 172 5.01 -12.41 -7.89
CA ARG A 172 4.04 -13.45 -7.56
C ARG A 172 2.60 -13.01 -7.86
N VAL A 173 2.20 -11.81 -7.44
CA VAL A 173 0.86 -11.29 -7.73
C VAL A 173 0.64 -11.20 -9.25
N ARG A 174 1.61 -10.70 -10.01
CA ARG A 174 1.50 -10.63 -11.46
C ARG A 174 1.39 -11.98 -12.15
N SER A 175 2.03 -13.02 -11.61
CA SER A 175 1.99 -14.35 -12.21
C SER A 175 0.78 -15.19 -11.81
N GLU A 176 0.21 -14.97 -10.62
CA GLU A 176 -0.85 -15.81 -10.06
C GLU A 176 -2.23 -15.13 -10.08
N VAL A 177 -2.28 -13.80 -10.24
CA VAL A 177 -3.53 -13.01 -10.10
C VAL A 177 -3.87 -12.21 -11.36
N GLU A 178 -2.87 -11.66 -12.08
CA GLU A 178 -3.03 -10.87 -13.32
C GLU A 178 -2.84 -11.71 -14.57
#